data_9a66dd32879f54141d444bd5a103e043
#
_entry.id   9a66dd32879f54141d444bd5a103e043
#
_cell.length_a   1.000
_cell.length_b   1.000
_cell.length_c   1.000
_cell.angle_alpha   90.00
_cell.angle_beta   90.00
_cell.angle_gamma   90.00
#
_symmetry.space_group_name_H-M   'P 1'
#
loop_
_entity.id
_entity.type
_entity.pdbx_description
1 polymer ?
#
loop_
_entity_poly.entity_id
_entity_poly.type
_entity_poly.pdbx_seq_one_letter_code
_entity_poly.pdbx_strand_id
1 'polypeptide(L)'
;MEIIVDITKEIEGYEDVVPEKIESYIKEIIAKEYPPEDRPLYISLLLTDNETIHEINKNYRNKDSATDVISFAYNEDEENDGFYEVLGDIIISLEKVKEQSFDYGHSYDREFYYVLTHGILHLLGYDHIEEEDKEEMRKKEEEILEVYGYRR
;
A
#
# COMPACT_ATOMS: atom_id res chain seq x y z
N MET A 1 20.69 -2.20 -1.28
CA MET A 1 19.76 -1.08 -1.02
C MET A 1 19.01 -1.34 0.27
N GLU A 2 19.06 -0.40 1.18
CA GLU A 2 18.31 -0.52 2.44
C GLU A 2 16.90 0.04 2.27
N ILE A 3 15.91 -0.67 2.78
CA ILE A 3 14.51 -0.24 2.74
C ILE A 3 14.01 -0.23 4.18
N ILE A 4 13.54 0.94 4.62
CA ILE A 4 13.01 1.13 5.97
C ILE A 4 11.49 1.21 5.86
N VAL A 5 10.80 0.27 6.51
CA VAL A 5 9.34 0.22 6.53
C VAL A 5 8.87 0.50 7.96
N ASP A 6 8.14 1.60 8.12
CA ASP A 6 7.56 1.98 9.41
C ASP A 6 6.08 1.62 9.39
N ILE A 7 5.70 0.64 10.21
CA ILE A 7 4.33 0.16 10.28
C ILE A 7 3.70 0.56 11.60
N THR A 8 2.60 1.29 11.53
CA THR A 8 1.81 1.69 12.69
C THR A 8 0.43 1.06 12.58
N LYS A 9 -0.03 0.41 13.64
CA LYS A 9 -1.35 -0.19 13.68
C LYS A 9 -2.17 0.53 14.75
N GLU A 10 -3.20 1.24 14.33
CA GLU A 10 -4.08 2.03 15.20
C GLU A 10 -5.49 1.45 15.23
N ILE A 11 -5.59 0.15 15.43
CA ILE A 11 -6.87 -0.54 15.54
C ILE A 11 -6.65 -1.82 16.33
N GLU A 12 -7.58 -2.17 17.20
CA GLU A 12 -7.53 -3.41 17.96
C GLU A 12 -8.06 -4.58 17.12
N GLY A 13 -7.63 -5.79 17.45
CA GLY A 13 -7.99 -6.98 16.69
C GLY A 13 -7.09 -7.18 15.48
N TYR A 14 -7.56 -7.94 14.50
CA TYR A 14 -6.83 -8.23 13.25
C TYR A 14 -5.44 -8.81 13.53
N GLU A 15 -5.36 -9.75 14.45
CA GLU A 15 -4.11 -10.34 14.91
C GLU A 15 -3.41 -11.18 13.83
N ASP A 16 -4.17 -11.61 12.81
CA ASP A 16 -3.62 -12.32 11.66
C ASP A 16 -2.78 -11.41 10.74
N VAL A 17 -2.89 -10.09 10.94
CA VAL A 17 -2.08 -9.11 10.22
C VAL A 17 -0.74 -9.01 10.95
N VAL A 18 0.29 -9.63 10.39
CA VAL A 18 1.62 -9.76 11.02
C VAL A 18 2.59 -8.74 10.44
N PRO A 19 3.03 -7.74 11.24
CA PRO A 19 3.91 -6.67 10.74
C PRO A 19 5.19 -7.18 10.08
N GLU A 20 5.82 -8.19 10.61
CA GLU A 20 7.06 -8.74 10.06
C GLU A 20 6.85 -9.32 8.64
N LYS A 21 5.72 -9.97 8.42
CA LYS A 21 5.36 -10.53 7.12
C LYS A 21 5.09 -9.41 6.12
N ILE A 22 4.39 -8.37 6.56
CA ILE A 22 4.08 -7.20 5.73
C ILE A 22 5.38 -6.49 5.34
N GLU A 23 6.28 -6.29 6.30
CA GLU A 23 7.56 -5.63 6.04
C GLU A 23 8.37 -6.38 4.99
N SER A 24 8.47 -7.70 5.12
CA SER A 24 9.16 -8.54 4.15
C SER A 24 8.55 -8.45 2.76
N TYR A 25 7.21 -8.46 2.70
CA TYR A 25 6.47 -8.35 1.44
C TYR A 25 6.76 -7.02 0.73
N ILE A 26 6.69 -5.92 1.47
CA ILE A 26 6.95 -4.58 0.92
C ILE A 26 8.40 -4.49 0.41
N LYS A 27 9.36 -4.94 1.21
CA LYS A 27 10.78 -4.90 0.84
C LYS A 27 11.07 -5.68 -0.43
N GLU A 28 10.47 -6.85 -0.58
CA GLU A 28 10.68 -7.68 -1.78
C GLU A 28 10.13 -7.01 -3.04
N ILE A 29 8.95 -6.40 -2.96
CA ILE A 29 8.37 -5.69 -4.10
C ILE A 29 9.23 -4.50 -4.50
N ILE A 30 9.59 -3.67 -3.52
CA ILE A 30 10.39 -2.47 -3.79
C ILE A 30 11.75 -2.84 -4.36
N ALA A 31 12.41 -3.86 -3.80
CA ALA A 31 13.71 -4.29 -4.28
C ALA A 31 13.66 -4.77 -5.74
N LYS A 32 12.53 -5.32 -6.16
CA LYS A 32 12.33 -5.85 -7.50
C LYS A 32 11.94 -4.78 -8.51
N GLU A 33 11.10 -3.84 -8.08
CA GLU A 33 10.44 -2.90 -8.98
C GLU A 33 11.06 -1.49 -8.98
N TYR A 34 11.87 -1.17 -8.00
CA TYR A 34 12.44 0.17 -7.85
C TYR A 34 13.94 0.14 -8.18
N PRO A 35 14.43 1.15 -8.94
CA PRO A 35 15.87 1.19 -9.27
C PRO A 35 16.73 1.30 -8.00
N PRO A 36 17.91 0.69 -7.99
CA PRO A 36 18.81 0.77 -6.84
C PRO A 36 19.16 2.22 -6.49
N GLU A 37 19.14 2.53 -5.20
CA GLU A 37 19.47 3.84 -4.67
C GLU A 37 20.63 3.73 -3.68
N ASP A 38 21.48 4.78 -3.64
CA ASP A 38 22.58 4.84 -2.70
C ASP A 38 22.08 5.14 -1.29
N ARG A 39 20.98 5.91 -1.19
CA ARG A 39 20.35 6.23 0.09
C ARG A 39 19.30 5.20 0.45
N PRO A 40 19.05 4.97 1.76
CA PRO A 40 17.94 4.11 2.16
C PRO A 40 16.60 4.67 1.67
N LEU A 41 15.70 3.77 1.29
CA LEU A 41 14.32 4.13 0.95
C LEU A 41 13.46 4.03 2.20
N TYR A 42 12.58 5.00 2.39
CA TYR A 42 11.67 5.03 3.53
C TYR A 42 10.23 5.00 3.05
N ILE A 43 9.41 4.17 3.68
CA ILE A 43 7.98 4.07 3.41
C ILE A 43 7.25 3.88 4.74
N SER A 44 6.11 4.56 4.91
CA SER A 44 5.28 4.37 6.09
C SER A 44 3.96 3.70 5.71
N LEU A 45 3.47 2.86 6.61
CA LEU A 45 2.20 2.17 6.48
C LEU A 45 1.39 2.35 7.75
N LEU A 46 0.20 2.92 7.63
CA LEU A 46 -0.75 3.05 8.73
C LEU A 46 -1.90 2.07 8.50
N LEU A 47 -2.12 1.19 9.47
CA LEU A 47 -3.25 0.27 9.48
C LEU A 47 -4.27 0.81 10.46
N THR A 48 -5.47 1.13 10.00
CA THR A 48 -6.45 1.87 10.78
C THR A 48 -7.88 1.40 10.46
N ASP A 49 -8.87 2.21 10.86
CA ASP A 49 -10.30 1.91 10.70
C ASP A 49 -10.96 2.80 9.65
N ASN A 50 -12.24 2.53 9.40
CA ASN A 50 -13.02 3.29 8.42
C ASN A 50 -13.18 4.76 8.81
N GLU A 51 -13.37 5.05 10.09
CA GLU A 51 -13.55 6.42 10.56
C GLU A 51 -12.31 7.27 10.30
N THR A 52 -11.14 6.75 10.65
CA THR A 52 -9.88 7.46 10.48
C THR A 52 -9.55 7.68 8.99
N ILE A 53 -9.70 6.64 8.17
CA ILE A 53 -9.39 6.77 6.74
C ILE A 53 -10.40 7.69 6.04
N HIS A 54 -11.65 7.70 6.50
CA HIS A 54 -12.67 8.63 6.02
C HIS A 54 -12.26 10.07 6.25
N GLU A 55 -11.79 10.39 7.46
CA GLU A 55 -11.32 11.74 7.77
C GLU A 55 -10.13 12.16 6.93
N ILE A 56 -9.18 11.26 6.72
CA ILE A 56 -8.01 11.53 5.88
C ILE A 56 -8.45 11.78 4.45
N ASN A 57 -9.35 10.96 3.92
CA ASN A 57 -9.86 11.11 2.56
C ASN A 57 -10.58 12.44 2.36
N LYS A 58 -11.40 12.82 3.33
CA LYS A 58 -12.13 14.09 3.32
C LYS A 58 -11.19 15.29 3.38
N ASN A 59 -10.24 15.29 4.32
CA ASN A 59 -9.37 16.43 4.58
C ASN A 59 -8.29 16.63 3.52
N TYR A 60 -7.78 15.56 2.94
CA TYR A 60 -6.62 15.63 2.03
C TYR A 60 -6.96 15.34 0.57
N ARG A 61 -8.10 14.74 0.28
CA ARG A 61 -8.51 14.39 -1.09
C ARG A 61 -9.88 14.92 -1.47
N ASN A 62 -10.56 15.63 -0.57
CA ASN A 62 -11.91 16.16 -0.77
C ASN A 62 -12.96 15.08 -1.11
N LYS A 63 -12.77 13.89 -0.57
CA LYS A 63 -13.71 12.78 -0.75
C LYS A 63 -14.32 12.42 0.59
N ASP A 64 -15.62 12.68 0.74
CA ASP A 64 -16.34 12.44 2.00
C ASP A 64 -16.83 11.01 2.08
N SER A 65 -15.89 10.07 2.10
CA SER A 65 -16.19 8.63 2.18
C SER A 65 -14.98 7.85 2.68
N ALA A 66 -15.24 6.69 3.25
CA ALA A 66 -14.18 5.76 3.60
C ALA A 66 -13.74 5.03 2.32
N THR A 67 -12.49 4.58 2.30
CA THR A 67 -11.94 3.78 1.22
C THR A 67 -11.10 2.66 1.83
N ASP A 68 -10.62 1.74 1.00
CA ASP A 68 -9.75 0.66 1.48
C ASP A 68 -8.31 1.13 1.67
N VAL A 69 -7.79 1.91 0.73
CA VAL A 69 -6.39 2.35 0.75
C VAL A 69 -6.24 3.77 0.20
N ILE A 70 -5.31 4.50 0.79
CA ILE A 70 -4.88 5.81 0.29
C ILE A 70 -3.35 5.77 0.21
N SER A 71 -2.81 6.25 -0.91
CA SER A 71 -1.37 6.36 -1.10
C SER A 71 -0.99 7.81 -1.33
N PHE A 72 -0.02 8.31 -0.58
CA PHE A 72 0.56 9.64 -0.78
C PHE A 72 2.00 9.48 -1.22
N ALA A 73 2.27 9.70 -2.50
CA ALA A 73 3.62 9.63 -3.04
C ALA A 73 4.33 10.97 -2.84
N TYR A 74 5.59 10.93 -2.42
CA TYR A 74 6.41 12.13 -2.32
C TYR A 74 7.13 12.37 -3.64
N ASN A 75 7.16 13.64 -4.06
CA ASN A 75 7.84 14.04 -5.29
C ASN A 75 9.34 14.18 -5.07
N GLU A 76 10.12 13.95 -6.12
CA GLU A 76 11.56 14.13 -6.10
C GLU A 76 12.00 15.56 -5.78
N ASP A 77 11.10 16.53 -6.06
CA ASP A 77 11.37 17.95 -5.83
C ASP A 77 11.14 18.39 -4.38
N GLU A 78 10.59 17.53 -3.54
CA GLU A 78 10.43 17.83 -2.13
C GLU A 78 11.78 17.72 -1.44
N GLU A 79 12.06 18.66 -0.52
CA GLU A 79 13.32 18.68 0.19
C GLU A 79 13.50 17.41 1.03
N ASN A 80 14.41 16.57 0.57
CA ASN A 80 14.94 15.49 1.35
C ASN A 80 16.11 16.02 2.17
N ASP A 81 16.18 15.63 3.42
CA ASP A 81 17.27 16.04 4.30
C ASP A 81 18.61 15.34 3.97
N GLY A 82 18.63 14.50 2.95
CA GLY A 82 19.81 13.85 2.45
C GLY A 82 20.14 12.49 3.04
N PHE A 83 19.45 12.08 4.11
CA PHE A 83 19.72 10.79 4.77
C PHE A 83 19.02 9.63 4.09
N TYR A 84 17.76 9.80 3.66
CA TYR A 84 17.02 8.76 2.96
C TYR A 84 16.04 9.37 1.97
N GLU A 85 15.67 8.54 1.01
CA GLU A 85 14.63 8.86 0.03
C GLU A 85 13.28 8.42 0.57
N VAL A 86 12.33 9.34 0.66
CA VAL A 86 10.98 9.01 1.14
C VAL A 86 10.09 8.68 -0.06
N LEU A 87 9.61 7.43 -0.13
CA LEU A 87 8.67 7.02 -1.18
C LEU A 87 7.28 7.56 -0.94
N GLY A 88 6.83 7.50 0.30
CA GLY A 88 5.51 8.00 0.66
C GLY A 88 4.85 7.26 1.79
N ASP A 89 3.54 7.48 1.91
CA ASP A 89 2.70 6.90 2.95
C ASP A 89 1.56 6.07 2.34
N ILE A 90 1.29 4.92 2.94
CA ILE A 90 0.14 4.09 2.60
C ILE A 90 -0.74 3.99 3.85
N ILE A 91 -2.03 4.24 3.69
CA ILE A 91 -3.02 4.11 4.77
C ILE A 91 -4.05 3.06 4.33
N ILE A 92 -4.29 2.04 5.15
CA ILE A 92 -5.24 0.97 4.86
C ILE A 92 -6.25 0.86 5.99
N SER A 93 -7.55 0.81 5.64
CA SER A 93 -8.59 0.48 6.59
C SER A 93 -8.77 -1.03 6.66
N LEU A 94 -8.40 -1.63 7.78
CA LEU A 94 -8.57 -3.07 7.97
C LEU A 94 -10.03 -3.48 8.02
N GLU A 95 -10.92 -2.57 8.48
CA GLU A 95 -12.35 -2.80 8.46
C GLU A 95 -12.89 -2.90 7.03
N LYS A 96 -12.45 -2.00 6.16
CA LYS A 96 -12.88 -1.98 4.76
C LYS A 96 -12.37 -3.20 4.01
N VAL A 97 -11.15 -3.61 4.29
CA VAL A 97 -10.57 -4.84 3.72
C VAL A 97 -11.42 -6.05 4.11
N LYS A 98 -11.85 -6.12 5.37
CA LYS A 98 -12.71 -7.21 5.86
C LYS A 98 -14.05 -7.22 5.14
N GLU A 99 -14.69 -6.06 5.00
CA GLU A 99 -15.94 -5.93 4.26
C GLU A 99 -15.79 -6.42 2.82
N GLN A 100 -14.73 -6.00 2.14
CA GLN A 100 -14.45 -6.39 0.76
C GLN A 100 -14.18 -7.89 0.61
N SER A 101 -13.48 -8.49 1.59
CA SER A 101 -13.19 -9.92 1.54
C SER A 101 -14.50 -10.73 1.58
N PHE A 102 -15.47 -10.31 2.37
CA PHE A 102 -16.79 -10.92 2.40
C PHE A 102 -17.53 -10.69 1.08
N ASP A 103 -17.57 -9.48 0.60
CA ASP A 103 -18.30 -9.10 -0.62
C ASP A 103 -17.81 -9.86 -1.85
N TYR A 104 -16.49 -10.08 -1.94
CA TYR A 104 -15.88 -10.74 -3.09
C TYR A 104 -15.66 -12.24 -2.88
N GLY A 105 -15.94 -12.75 -1.70
CA GLY A 105 -15.75 -14.17 -1.41
C GLY A 105 -14.29 -14.58 -1.33
N HIS A 106 -13.41 -13.68 -0.92
CA HIS A 106 -11.98 -13.95 -0.76
C HIS A 106 -11.60 -14.12 0.70
N SER A 107 -10.44 -14.74 0.94
CA SER A 107 -9.87 -14.74 2.28
C SER A 107 -9.44 -13.31 2.64
N TYR A 108 -9.39 -13.02 3.95
CA TYR A 108 -8.94 -11.74 4.43
C TYR A 108 -7.50 -11.45 3.97
N ASP A 109 -6.60 -12.43 4.10
CA ASP A 109 -5.21 -12.30 3.68
C ASP A 109 -5.08 -11.91 2.22
N ARG A 110 -5.84 -12.56 1.35
CA ARG A 110 -5.82 -12.29 -0.08
C ARG A 110 -6.26 -10.86 -0.39
N GLU A 111 -7.35 -10.42 0.23
CA GLU A 111 -7.84 -9.06 0.00
C GLU A 111 -6.87 -8.04 0.57
N PHE A 112 -6.32 -8.29 1.75
CA PHE A 112 -5.33 -7.40 2.36
C PHE A 112 -4.09 -7.22 1.46
N TYR A 113 -3.50 -8.32 1.00
CA TYR A 113 -2.30 -8.23 0.16
C TYR A 113 -2.60 -7.65 -1.22
N TYR A 114 -3.80 -7.85 -1.75
CA TYR A 114 -4.23 -7.16 -2.96
C TYR A 114 -4.26 -5.65 -2.76
N VAL A 115 -4.90 -5.20 -1.70
CA VAL A 115 -5.02 -3.77 -1.39
C VAL A 115 -3.64 -3.15 -1.13
N LEU A 116 -2.80 -3.85 -0.37
CA LEU A 116 -1.43 -3.41 -0.10
C LEU A 116 -0.60 -3.29 -1.38
N THR A 117 -0.67 -4.29 -2.24
CA THR A 117 0.05 -4.28 -3.53
C THR A 117 -0.38 -3.10 -4.38
N HIS A 118 -1.68 -2.85 -4.45
CA HIS A 118 -2.24 -1.72 -5.17
C HIS A 118 -1.66 -0.39 -4.66
N GLY A 119 -1.60 -0.23 -3.34
CA GLY A 119 -1.03 0.96 -2.72
C GLY A 119 0.45 1.14 -3.00
N ILE A 120 1.22 0.06 -2.94
CA ILE A 120 2.66 0.09 -3.24
C ILE A 120 2.90 0.51 -4.69
N LEU A 121 2.15 -0.07 -5.63
CA LEU A 121 2.32 0.24 -7.05
C LEU A 121 2.01 1.71 -7.35
N HIS A 122 1.03 2.29 -6.66
CA HIS A 122 0.76 3.72 -6.78
C HIS A 122 1.97 4.55 -6.33
N LEU A 123 2.63 4.17 -5.25
CA LEU A 123 3.84 4.87 -4.81
C LEU A 123 4.96 4.77 -5.83
N LEU A 124 5.00 3.67 -6.58
CA LEU A 124 6.03 3.44 -7.60
C LEU A 124 5.68 4.09 -8.95
N GLY A 125 4.57 4.80 -9.03
CA GLY A 125 4.21 5.56 -10.22
C GLY A 125 3.18 4.93 -11.13
N TYR A 126 2.70 3.74 -10.82
CA TYR A 126 1.59 3.15 -11.59
C TYR A 126 0.30 3.89 -11.29
N ASP A 127 -0.53 4.10 -12.29
CA ASP A 127 -1.85 4.68 -12.06
C ASP A 127 -2.92 3.91 -12.83
N HIS A 128 -4.19 4.30 -12.64
CA HIS A 128 -5.32 3.60 -13.24
C HIS A 128 -6.32 4.58 -13.88
N ILE A 129 -5.82 5.73 -14.33
CA ILE A 129 -6.66 6.77 -14.94
C ILE A 129 -6.98 6.40 -16.39
N GLU A 130 -5.95 6.08 -17.18
CA GLU A 130 -6.12 5.67 -18.56
C GLU A 130 -6.31 4.15 -18.67
N GLU A 131 -7.02 3.69 -19.71
CA GLU A 131 -7.26 2.25 -19.88
C GLU A 131 -5.97 1.41 -19.98
N GLU A 132 -4.99 1.92 -20.72
CA GLU A 132 -3.69 1.25 -20.86
C GLU A 132 -2.98 1.15 -19.52
N ASP A 133 -3.04 2.21 -18.71
CA ASP A 133 -2.44 2.26 -17.40
C ASP A 133 -3.13 1.30 -16.44
N LYS A 134 -4.46 1.20 -16.51
CA LYS A 134 -5.24 0.26 -15.70
C LYS A 134 -4.85 -1.19 -16.00
N GLU A 135 -4.72 -1.53 -17.27
CA GLU A 135 -4.34 -2.88 -17.69
C GLU A 135 -2.93 -3.24 -17.23
N GLU A 136 -2.00 -2.30 -17.38
CA GLU A 136 -0.61 -2.48 -16.97
C GLU A 136 -0.51 -2.69 -15.46
N MET A 137 -1.22 -1.86 -14.70
CA MET A 137 -1.24 -1.95 -13.24
C MET A 137 -1.86 -3.27 -12.79
N ARG A 138 -2.99 -3.65 -13.36
CA ARG A 138 -3.67 -4.92 -13.03
C ARG A 138 -2.77 -6.12 -13.32
N LYS A 139 -2.10 -6.10 -14.46
CA LYS A 139 -1.18 -7.17 -14.83
C LYS A 139 -0.03 -7.30 -13.84
N LYS A 140 0.50 -6.17 -13.41
CA LYS A 140 1.59 -6.15 -12.43
C LYS A 140 1.09 -6.64 -11.07
N GLU A 141 -0.09 -6.22 -10.64
CA GLU A 141 -0.70 -6.71 -9.40
C GLU A 141 -0.85 -8.22 -9.40
N GLU A 142 -1.39 -8.77 -10.47
CA GLU A 142 -1.60 -10.22 -10.61
C GLU A 142 -0.27 -10.97 -10.61
N GLU A 143 0.72 -10.46 -11.30
CA GLU A 143 2.05 -11.04 -11.37
C GLU A 143 2.69 -11.13 -9.97
N ILE A 144 2.63 -10.06 -9.21
CA ILE A 144 3.19 -10.01 -7.85
C ILE A 144 2.43 -10.95 -6.92
N LEU A 145 1.11 -10.87 -6.92
CA LEU A 145 0.28 -11.67 -6.03
C LEU A 145 0.39 -13.17 -6.32
N GLU A 146 0.54 -13.55 -7.58
CA GLU A 146 0.68 -14.94 -7.96
C GLU A 146 1.95 -15.57 -7.39
N VAL A 147 3.05 -14.81 -7.32
CA VAL A 147 4.30 -15.28 -6.73
C VAL A 147 4.10 -15.69 -5.27
N TYR A 148 3.20 -15.01 -4.56
CA TYR A 148 2.92 -15.28 -3.14
C TYR A 148 1.72 -16.21 -2.93
N GLY A 149 1.12 -16.72 -4.01
CA GLY A 149 -0.01 -17.62 -3.93
C GLY A 149 -1.36 -16.94 -3.74
N TYR A 150 -1.42 -15.62 -3.89
CA TYR A 150 -2.67 -14.87 -3.79
C TYR A 150 -3.23 -14.60 -5.18
N ARG A 151 -4.39 -15.14 -5.46
CA ARG A 151 -5.08 -14.91 -6.74
C ARG A 151 -6.42 -14.23 -6.46
N ARG A 152 -6.75 -13.30 -7.27
CA ARG A 152 -8.03 -12.63 -7.15
C ARG A 152 -9.08 -13.16 -8.13
#